data_a50415de91792ac6608dfc5c3b704bf6
#
_entry.id   a50415de91792ac6608dfc5c3b704bf6
#
_cell.length_a   1.000
_cell.length_b   1.000
_cell.length_c   1.000
_cell.angle_alpha   90.00
_cell.angle_beta   90.00
_cell.angle_gamma   90.00
#
_symmetry.space_group_name_H-M   'P 1'
#
loop_
_entity.id
_entity.type
_entity.pdbx_description
1 polymer ?
#
loop_
_entity_poly.entity_id
_entity_poly.type
_entity_poly.pdbx_seq_one_letter_code
_entity_poly.pdbx_strand_id
1 'polypeptide(L)'
;MKYHSDISYARYQLGMKEQMSSFVEFGIERFTGIIIGRFFSITYHSGHEFNRRITDEKHRAIGFIRPDGDGTEISCVRLAGMTNPLSLIGMYAFCFMLCLIRGGLELALMPQLLIADAVITLIAALVSALVCSLTERGQEGSKTLTAFLIDPTDYYSLVDKA
;
A
#
# COMPACT_ATOMS: atom_id res chain seq x y z
N MET A 1 12.46 -4.70 -4.35
CA MET A 1 13.05 -3.59 -5.10
C MET A 1 14.02 -2.87 -4.19
N LYS A 2 15.12 -2.34 -4.76
CA LYS A 2 16.11 -1.55 -4.02
C LYS A 2 16.21 -0.17 -4.65
N TYR A 3 16.25 0.85 -3.83
CA TYR A 3 16.47 2.24 -4.22
C TYR A 3 17.64 2.80 -3.42
N HIS A 4 18.28 3.78 -3.98
CA HIS A 4 19.32 4.56 -3.30
C HIS A 4 18.90 6.02 -3.26
N SER A 5 19.09 6.67 -2.12
CA SER A 5 18.86 8.10 -1.92
C SER A 5 20.16 8.74 -1.48
N ASP A 6 20.51 9.87 -2.07
CA ASP A 6 21.71 10.65 -1.71
C ASP A 6 21.55 11.41 -0.38
N ILE A 7 20.38 11.26 0.26
CA ILE A 7 20.06 11.88 1.54
C ILE A 7 20.59 11.02 2.68
N SER A 8 21.26 11.66 3.65
CA SER A 8 21.76 10.97 4.83
C SER A 8 20.62 10.30 5.62
N TYR A 9 20.90 9.15 6.20
CA TYR A 9 19.89 8.32 6.89
C TYR A 9 19.04 9.09 7.91
N ALA A 10 19.65 9.96 8.72
CA ALA A 10 18.95 10.75 9.72
C ALA A 10 17.97 11.76 9.09
N ARG A 11 18.41 12.47 8.05
CA ARG A 11 17.60 13.45 7.30
C ARG A 11 16.48 12.75 6.54
N TYR A 12 16.76 11.59 5.95
CA TYR A 12 15.77 10.76 5.26
C TYR A 12 14.65 10.32 6.19
N GLN A 13 14.98 9.80 7.38
CA GLN A 13 13.97 9.42 8.37
C GLN A 13 13.14 10.61 8.86
N LEU A 14 13.76 11.76 9.05
CA LEU A 14 13.07 12.97 9.46
C LEU A 14 12.08 13.42 8.37
N GLY A 15 12.53 13.52 7.12
CA GLY A 15 11.71 13.89 5.97
C GLY A 15 10.51 12.96 5.80
N MET A 16 10.72 11.65 5.90
CA MET A 16 9.61 10.69 5.86
C MET A 16 8.59 10.91 6.98
N LYS A 17 9.03 11.21 8.22
CA LYS A 17 8.14 11.46 9.35
C LYS A 17 7.36 12.76 9.21
N GLU A 18 7.99 13.80 8.69
CA GLU A 18 7.36 15.11 8.49
C GLU A 18 6.29 15.07 7.39
N GLN A 19 6.56 14.30 6.33
CA GLN A 19 5.66 14.18 5.18
C GLN A 19 4.50 13.19 5.39
N MET A 20 4.64 12.26 6.35
CA MET A 20 3.59 11.29 6.63
C MET A 20 2.57 11.86 7.63
N SER A 21 1.32 11.91 7.22
CA SER A 21 0.20 12.21 8.13
C SER A 21 -0.24 10.95 8.87
N SER A 22 -0.57 11.09 10.14
CA SER A 22 -1.21 10.02 10.91
C SER A 22 -2.69 9.84 10.59
N PHE A 23 -3.31 10.84 9.94
CA PHE A 23 -4.73 10.82 9.57
C PHE A 23 -4.92 11.08 8.07
N VAL A 24 -5.84 10.33 7.45
CA VAL A 24 -6.28 10.57 6.09
C VAL A 24 -7.30 11.72 6.11
N GLU A 25 -6.91 12.90 5.67
CA GLU A 25 -7.84 13.96 5.36
C GLU A 25 -8.39 13.76 3.96
N PHE A 26 -9.70 13.93 3.82
CA PHE A 26 -10.40 13.70 2.57
C PHE A 26 -10.06 14.79 1.52
N GLY A 27 -9.73 14.38 0.30
CA GLY A 27 -9.53 15.28 -0.84
C GLY A 27 -8.11 15.75 -1.09
N ILE A 28 -7.12 15.31 -0.32
CA ILE A 28 -5.72 15.69 -0.50
C ILE A 28 -4.87 14.43 -0.74
N GLU A 29 -4.00 14.49 -1.76
CA GLU A 29 -2.98 13.46 -1.97
C GLU A 29 -2.06 13.40 -0.76
N ARG A 30 -1.95 12.23 -0.13
CA ARG A 30 -1.15 12.09 1.08
C ARG A 30 -0.49 10.74 1.21
N PHE A 31 0.63 10.78 1.91
CA PHE A 31 1.29 9.58 2.41
C PHE A 31 0.87 9.35 3.86
N THR A 32 0.42 8.13 4.13
CA THR A 32 0.15 7.65 5.49
C THR A 32 1.03 6.47 5.78
N GLY A 33 1.45 6.31 7.02
CA GLY A 33 2.28 5.15 7.33
C GLY A 33 2.90 5.17 8.71
N ILE A 34 3.80 4.24 8.93
CA ILE A 34 4.51 4.04 10.18
C ILE A 34 5.98 3.79 9.87
N ILE A 35 6.86 4.40 10.67
CA ILE A 35 8.29 4.12 10.69
C ILE A 35 8.66 3.67 12.10
N ILE A 36 9.22 2.48 12.23
CA ILE A 36 9.71 1.91 13.48
C ILE A 36 11.16 1.49 13.29
N GLY A 37 12.08 2.29 13.83
CA GLY A 37 13.51 2.06 13.62
C GLY A 37 13.88 2.09 12.14
N ARG A 38 14.28 0.94 11.60
CA ARG A 38 14.64 0.79 10.18
C ARG A 38 13.49 0.30 9.31
N PHE A 39 12.42 -0.18 9.91
CA PHE A 39 11.24 -0.67 9.20
C PHE A 39 10.30 0.48 8.86
N PHE A 40 9.71 0.44 7.67
CA PHE A 40 8.66 1.36 7.27
C PHE A 40 7.51 0.64 6.55
N SER A 41 6.33 1.22 6.66
CA SER A 41 5.15 0.84 5.90
C SER A 41 4.40 2.11 5.51
N ILE A 42 4.42 2.46 4.25
CA ILE A 42 3.86 3.70 3.70
C ILE A 42 2.79 3.36 2.69
N THR A 43 1.69 4.09 2.74
CA THR A 43 0.59 4.01 1.78
C THR A 43 0.37 5.38 1.16
N TYR A 44 0.37 5.44 -0.15
CA TYR A 44 -0.03 6.60 -0.93
C TYR A 44 -1.53 6.56 -1.19
N HIS A 45 -2.20 7.69 -0.98
CA HIS A 45 -3.60 7.91 -1.27
C HIS A 45 -3.72 9.02 -2.32
N SER A 46 -4.23 8.69 -3.50
CA SER A 46 -4.58 9.69 -4.51
C SER A 46 -5.83 10.44 -4.04
N GLY A 47 -5.73 11.78 -3.91
CA GLY A 47 -6.74 12.64 -3.29
C GLY A 47 -8.02 12.88 -4.08
N HIS A 48 -8.41 12.05 -5.05
CA HIS A 48 -9.58 12.28 -5.87
C HIS A 48 -10.90 12.10 -5.12
N GLU A 49 -11.73 13.13 -5.32
CA GLU A 49 -12.99 13.44 -4.65
C GLU A 49 -13.98 12.28 -4.50
N PHE A 50 -14.70 12.41 -3.42
CA PHE A 50 -16.01 11.96 -2.91
C PHE A 50 -16.80 10.84 -3.63
N ASN A 51 -16.48 10.40 -4.83
CA ASN A 51 -17.15 9.29 -5.51
C ASN A 51 -16.36 7.97 -5.32
N ARG A 52 -15.96 7.73 -4.08
CA ARG A 52 -15.11 6.63 -3.66
C ARG A 52 -15.81 5.32 -3.80
N ARG A 53 -15.55 4.74 -4.89
CA ARG A 53 -15.71 3.30 -5.03
C ARG A 53 -14.59 2.62 -4.25
N ILE A 54 -14.89 1.47 -3.73
CA ILE A 54 -14.05 0.51 -3.00
C ILE A 54 -12.67 0.23 -3.67
N THR A 55 -12.45 0.75 -4.85
CA THR A 55 -11.24 0.65 -5.67
C THR A 55 -10.31 1.85 -5.57
N ASP A 56 -10.19 2.49 -4.41
CA ASP A 56 -9.10 3.44 -4.18
C ASP A 56 -7.78 2.75 -4.51
N GLU A 57 -7.11 3.24 -5.53
CA GLU A 57 -5.82 2.73 -5.99
C GLU A 57 -4.76 3.02 -4.93
N LYS A 58 -4.75 2.19 -3.90
CA LYS A 58 -3.80 2.30 -2.80
C LYS A 58 -2.49 1.65 -3.19
N HIS A 59 -1.45 2.45 -3.28
CA HIS A 59 -0.10 1.95 -3.43
C HIS A 59 0.57 1.92 -2.06
N ARG A 60 1.07 0.77 -1.67
CA ARG A 60 1.77 0.58 -0.40
C ARG A 60 3.18 0.09 -0.63
N ALA A 61 4.13 0.68 0.09
CA ALA A 61 5.49 0.17 0.19
C ALA A 61 5.77 -0.27 1.63
N ILE A 62 6.31 -1.47 1.76
CA ILE A 62 6.73 -2.03 3.03
C ILE A 62 8.19 -2.44 2.89
N GLY A 63 9.04 -2.01 3.82
CA GLY A 63 10.45 -2.32 3.69
C GLY A 63 11.33 -1.83 4.83
N PHE A 64 12.62 -1.78 4.51
CA PHE A 64 13.67 -1.39 5.45
C PHE A 64 14.54 -0.30 4.85
N ILE A 65 14.98 0.62 5.71
CA ILE A 65 15.91 1.70 5.42
C ILE A 65 17.24 1.37 6.10
N ARG A 66 18.33 1.53 5.38
CA ARG A 66 19.68 1.30 5.90
C ARG A 66 20.59 2.46 5.52
N PRO A 67 21.51 2.87 6.41
CA PRO A 67 22.56 3.79 5.99
C PRO A 67 23.48 3.10 4.97
N ASP A 68 23.85 3.84 3.92
CA ASP A 68 24.76 3.38 2.87
C ASP A 68 25.75 4.51 2.51
N GLY A 69 26.92 4.48 3.14
CA GLY A 69 27.89 5.57 3.04
C GLY A 69 27.29 6.90 3.53
N ASP A 70 27.32 7.91 2.66
CA ASP A 70 26.72 9.23 2.94
C ASP A 70 25.22 9.28 2.62
N GLY A 71 24.66 8.21 2.02
CA GLY A 71 23.27 8.12 1.60
C GLY A 71 22.43 7.10 2.38
N THR A 72 21.35 6.68 1.75
CA THR A 72 20.37 5.75 2.34
C THR A 72 19.97 4.69 1.31
N GLU A 73 20.12 3.40 1.66
CA GLU A 73 19.55 2.27 0.89
C GLU A 73 18.14 1.95 1.38
N ILE A 74 17.20 1.88 0.45
CA ILE A 74 15.80 1.54 0.70
C ILE A 74 15.50 0.22 0.03
N SER A 75 15.21 -0.82 0.83
CA SER A 75 14.78 -2.12 0.33
C SER A 75 13.30 -2.32 0.64
N CYS A 76 12.44 -2.39 -0.39
CA CYS A 76 11.01 -2.51 -0.17
C CYS A 76 10.30 -3.46 -1.15
N VAL A 77 9.13 -3.92 -0.72
CA VAL A 77 8.12 -4.59 -1.55
C VAL A 77 6.98 -3.60 -1.75
N ARG A 78 6.55 -3.44 -3.00
CA ARG A 78 5.39 -2.62 -3.34
C ARG A 78 4.17 -3.51 -3.52
N LEU A 79 3.08 -3.08 -2.92
CA LEU A 79 1.78 -3.72 -2.97
C LEU A 79 0.80 -2.74 -3.63
N ALA A 80 0.04 -3.22 -4.59
CA ALA A 80 -0.96 -2.43 -5.30
C ALA A 80 -2.35 -3.06 -5.14
N GLY A 81 -3.39 -2.23 -5.12
CA GLY A 81 -4.76 -2.68 -5.03
C GLY A 81 -5.07 -3.44 -3.74
N MET A 82 -5.80 -4.54 -3.87
CA MET A 82 -6.23 -5.38 -2.74
C MET A 82 -5.17 -6.34 -2.19
N THR A 83 -3.92 -6.25 -2.63
CA THR A 83 -2.83 -7.10 -2.09
C THR A 83 -2.39 -6.70 -0.68
N ASN A 84 -2.98 -5.68 -0.09
CA ASN A 84 -2.77 -5.35 1.31
C ASN A 84 -3.26 -6.50 2.21
N PRO A 85 -2.45 -6.99 3.17
CA PRO A 85 -2.82 -8.08 4.08
C PRO A 85 -4.18 -7.86 4.78
N LEU A 86 -4.48 -6.64 5.19
CA LEU A 86 -5.76 -6.32 5.84
C LEU A 86 -6.95 -6.51 4.89
N SER A 87 -6.80 -6.14 3.62
CA SER A 87 -7.84 -6.32 2.59
C SER A 87 -8.04 -7.80 2.27
N LEU A 88 -6.96 -8.60 2.25
CA LEU A 88 -7.04 -10.05 2.05
C LEU A 88 -7.78 -10.73 3.20
N ILE A 89 -7.44 -10.38 4.45
CA ILE A 89 -8.14 -10.90 5.63
C ILE A 89 -9.61 -10.51 5.60
N GLY A 90 -9.93 -9.25 5.27
CA GLY A 90 -11.30 -8.76 5.18
C GLY A 90 -12.11 -9.50 4.11
N MET A 91 -11.52 -9.74 2.94
CA MET A 91 -12.18 -10.46 1.85
C MET A 91 -12.40 -11.95 2.19
N TYR A 92 -11.38 -12.59 2.78
CA TYR A 92 -11.51 -13.96 3.26
C TYR A 92 -12.61 -14.08 4.35
N ALA A 93 -12.62 -13.17 5.33
CA ALA A 93 -13.63 -13.14 6.37
C ALA A 93 -15.04 -12.90 5.79
N PHE A 94 -15.17 -12.08 4.76
CA PHE A 94 -16.44 -11.86 4.08
C PHE A 94 -16.94 -13.11 3.38
N CYS A 95 -16.09 -13.83 2.64
CA CYS A 95 -16.46 -15.11 2.02
C CYS A 95 -16.86 -16.15 3.07
N PHE A 96 -16.10 -16.26 4.15
CA PHE A 96 -16.40 -17.13 5.27
C PHE A 96 -17.78 -16.82 5.91
N MET A 97 -18.10 -15.54 6.11
CA MET A 97 -19.40 -15.10 6.63
C MET A 97 -20.54 -15.46 5.68
N LEU A 98 -20.35 -15.36 4.37
CA LEU A 98 -21.37 -15.81 3.39
C LEU A 98 -21.62 -17.31 3.48
N CYS A 99 -20.60 -18.13 3.66
CA CYS A 99 -20.74 -19.58 3.88
C CYS A 99 -21.50 -19.88 5.17
N LEU A 100 -21.21 -19.14 6.27
CA LEU A 100 -21.92 -19.26 7.54
C LEU A 100 -23.42 -18.95 7.41
N ILE A 101 -23.76 -17.87 6.73
CA ILE A 101 -25.16 -17.44 6.56
C ILE A 101 -25.93 -18.48 5.73
N ARG A 102 -25.29 -19.08 4.73
CA ARG A 102 -25.96 -19.99 3.79
C ARG A 102 -26.08 -21.41 4.30
N GLY A 103 -25.14 -21.91 5.05
CA GLY A 103 -25.08 -23.33 5.43
C GLY A 103 -24.66 -23.61 6.87
N GLY A 104 -24.57 -22.56 7.70
CA GLY A 104 -24.20 -22.73 9.11
C GLY A 104 -22.72 -23.05 9.31
N LEU A 105 -22.36 -23.31 10.56
CA LEU A 105 -20.97 -23.49 10.98
C LEU A 105 -20.33 -24.75 10.37
N GLU A 106 -21.11 -25.82 10.22
CA GLU A 106 -20.59 -27.07 9.64
C GLU A 106 -20.12 -26.90 8.20
N LEU A 107 -20.91 -26.18 7.39
CA LEU A 107 -20.55 -25.88 6.00
C LEU A 107 -19.34 -24.94 5.93
N ALA A 108 -19.34 -23.90 6.75
CA ALA A 108 -18.26 -22.91 6.75
C ALA A 108 -16.90 -23.49 7.18
N LEU A 109 -16.90 -24.52 8.03
CA LEU A 109 -15.68 -25.19 8.51
C LEU A 109 -15.25 -26.38 7.64
N MET A 110 -15.94 -26.70 6.56
CA MET A 110 -15.48 -27.75 5.64
C MET A 110 -14.13 -27.39 5.02
N PRO A 111 -13.10 -28.25 5.12
CA PRO A 111 -11.75 -27.95 4.63
C PRO A 111 -11.73 -27.58 3.15
N GLN A 112 -12.59 -28.18 2.35
CA GLN A 112 -12.70 -27.90 0.91
C GLN A 112 -13.19 -26.47 0.64
N LEU A 113 -14.12 -25.95 1.41
CA LEU A 113 -14.63 -24.59 1.27
C LEU A 113 -13.64 -23.57 1.79
N LEU A 114 -12.94 -23.84 2.88
CA LEU A 114 -11.87 -22.97 3.38
C LEU A 114 -10.73 -22.80 2.36
N ILE A 115 -10.35 -23.89 1.69
CA ILE A 115 -9.35 -23.85 0.61
C ILE A 115 -9.91 -23.08 -0.60
N ALA A 116 -11.15 -23.32 -0.99
CA ALA A 116 -11.79 -22.61 -2.10
C ALA A 116 -11.85 -21.09 -1.83
N ASP A 117 -12.23 -20.68 -0.62
CA ASP A 117 -12.25 -19.27 -0.19
C ASP A 117 -10.86 -18.63 -0.25
N ALA A 118 -9.83 -19.35 0.20
CA ALA A 118 -8.45 -18.87 0.11
C ALA A 118 -7.99 -18.70 -1.34
N VAL A 119 -8.33 -19.64 -2.22
CA VAL A 119 -7.99 -19.57 -3.65
C VAL A 119 -8.71 -18.42 -4.33
N ILE A 120 -10.01 -18.25 -4.09
CA ILE A 120 -10.82 -17.15 -4.64
C ILE A 120 -10.25 -15.81 -4.18
N THR A 121 -9.93 -15.68 -2.89
CA THR A 121 -9.33 -14.48 -2.31
C THR A 121 -8.01 -14.15 -2.98
N LEU A 122 -7.15 -15.13 -3.19
CA LEU A 122 -5.86 -14.95 -3.85
C LEU A 122 -6.02 -14.54 -5.32
N ILE A 123 -6.92 -15.18 -6.07
CA ILE A 123 -7.20 -14.84 -7.47
C ILE A 123 -7.73 -13.40 -7.56
N ALA A 124 -8.68 -13.02 -6.73
CA ALA A 124 -9.24 -11.66 -6.71
C ALA A 124 -8.16 -10.61 -6.38
N ALA A 125 -7.25 -10.91 -5.45
CA ALA A 125 -6.12 -10.04 -5.14
C ALA A 125 -5.15 -9.89 -6.32
N LEU A 126 -4.81 -10.98 -7.00
CA LEU A 126 -3.95 -10.96 -8.18
C LEU A 126 -4.58 -10.17 -9.34
N VAL A 127 -5.86 -10.39 -9.61
CA VAL A 127 -6.61 -9.63 -10.63
C VAL A 127 -6.66 -8.16 -10.28
N SER A 128 -6.94 -7.80 -9.02
CA SER A 128 -6.93 -6.41 -8.54
C SER A 128 -5.55 -5.76 -8.73
N ALA A 129 -4.47 -6.46 -8.39
CA ALA A 129 -3.11 -5.96 -8.56
C ALA A 129 -2.76 -5.77 -10.05
N LEU A 130 -3.19 -6.70 -10.92
CA LEU A 130 -2.98 -6.61 -12.35
C LEU A 130 -3.74 -5.41 -12.95
N VAL A 131 -5.02 -5.25 -12.62
CA VAL A 131 -5.83 -4.10 -13.06
C VAL A 131 -5.18 -2.79 -12.61
N CYS A 132 -4.77 -2.70 -11.34
CA CYS A 132 -4.10 -1.51 -10.81
C CYS A 132 -2.78 -1.21 -11.55
N SER A 133 -2.03 -2.24 -11.97
CA SER A 133 -0.78 -2.05 -12.72
C SER A 133 -0.98 -1.62 -14.19
N LEU A 134 -2.14 -1.91 -14.76
CA LEU A 134 -2.46 -1.60 -16.15
C LEU A 134 -3.18 -0.26 -16.31
N THR A 135 -3.78 0.27 -15.25
CA THR A 135 -4.45 1.58 -15.29
C THR A 135 -3.43 2.72 -15.29
N GLU A 136 -3.70 3.78 -16.03
CA GLU A 136 -2.84 4.98 -16.06
C GLU A 136 -2.69 5.57 -14.65
N ARG A 137 -3.79 5.66 -13.90
CA ARG A 137 -3.78 6.14 -12.51
C ARG A 137 -2.92 5.29 -11.57
N GLY A 138 -3.00 3.96 -11.73
CA GLY A 138 -2.15 3.05 -10.97
C GLY A 138 -0.67 3.23 -11.29
N GLN A 139 -0.33 3.55 -12.53
CA GLN A 139 1.05 3.86 -12.92
C GLN A 139 1.50 5.21 -12.33
N GLU A 140 0.66 6.23 -12.33
CA GLU A 140 0.95 7.53 -11.69
C GLU A 140 1.16 7.38 -10.19
N GLY A 141 0.25 6.72 -9.48
CA GLY A 141 0.40 6.46 -8.06
C GLY A 141 1.67 5.66 -7.71
N SER A 142 2.04 4.72 -8.59
CA SER A 142 3.31 3.99 -8.45
C SER A 142 4.54 4.88 -8.66
N LYS A 143 4.49 5.82 -9.62
CA LYS A 143 5.57 6.79 -9.87
C LYS A 143 5.71 7.75 -8.69
N THR A 144 4.59 8.29 -8.20
CA THR A 144 4.54 9.21 -7.05
C THR A 144 5.11 8.55 -5.80
N LEU A 145 4.70 7.31 -5.48
CA LEU A 145 5.26 6.56 -4.36
C LEU A 145 6.77 6.32 -4.53
N THR A 146 7.22 6.06 -5.76
CA THR A 146 8.65 5.86 -6.04
C THR A 146 9.44 7.14 -5.86
N ALA A 147 8.94 8.27 -6.35
CA ALA A 147 9.58 9.57 -6.19
C ALA A 147 9.70 9.92 -4.69
N PHE A 148 8.66 9.72 -3.92
CA PHE A 148 8.68 9.90 -2.47
C PHE A 148 9.71 8.99 -1.77
N LEU A 149 9.84 7.74 -2.19
CA LEU A 149 10.83 6.81 -1.61
C LEU A 149 12.27 7.20 -1.94
N ILE A 150 12.51 7.85 -3.07
CA ILE A 150 13.84 8.33 -3.44
C ILE A 150 14.18 9.63 -2.69
N ASP A 151 13.26 10.58 -2.65
CA ASP A 151 13.43 11.84 -1.94
C ASP A 151 12.17 12.25 -1.16
N PRO A 152 12.08 11.90 0.11
CA PRO A 152 10.96 12.29 0.95
C PRO A 152 11.03 13.76 1.43
N THR A 153 12.12 14.48 1.16
CA THR A 153 12.29 15.86 1.66
C THR A 153 11.77 16.91 0.69
N ASP A 154 11.59 16.57 -0.59
CA ASP A 154 11.26 17.52 -1.66
C ASP A 154 9.88 17.28 -2.30
N TYR A 155 9.01 16.51 -1.65
CA TYR A 155 7.73 16.10 -2.22
C TYR A 155 6.82 17.27 -2.60
N TYR A 156 6.74 18.32 -1.79
CA TYR A 156 5.91 19.49 -2.09
C TYR A 156 6.41 20.29 -3.30
N SER A 157 7.70 20.31 -3.57
CA SER A 157 8.25 20.97 -4.75
C SER A 157 7.92 20.25 -6.06
N LEU A 158 7.60 18.96 -6.00
CA LEU A 158 7.22 18.14 -7.15
C LEU A 158 5.74 18.30 -7.51
N VAL A 159 4.87 18.48 -6.50
CA VAL A 159 3.42 18.68 -6.70
C VAL A 159 3.10 20.05 -7.30
N ASP A 160 3.85 21.09 -6.94
CA ASP A 160 3.66 22.45 -7.49
C ASP A 160 4.14 22.59 -8.95
N LYS A 161 4.82 21.59 -9.51
CA LYS A 161 5.37 21.59 -10.88
C LYS A 161 4.60 20.73 -11.89
N ALA A 162 3.55 20.03 -11.45
CA ALA A 162 2.70 19.18 -12.27
C ALA A 162 1.33 19.83 -12.50
#